data_06b6e541f0a1ddc31c694cd1601d8866
#
_entry.id   06b6e541f0a1ddc31c694cd1601d8866
#
_cell.length_a   1.000
_cell.length_b   1.000
_cell.length_c   1.000
_cell.angle_alpha   90.00
_cell.angle_beta   90.00
_cell.angle_gamma   90.00
#
_symmetry.space_group_name_H-M   'P 1'
#
loop_
_entity.id
_entity.type
_entity.pdbx_description
1 polymer ?
#
loop_
_entity_poly.entity_id
_entity_poly.type
_entity_poly.pdbx_seq_one_letter_code
_entity_poly.pdbx_strand_id
1 'polypeptide(L)'
;MLGFVQILGGLALFLFGISLLSSGMEKLAGDQIQKWLDRVTNSPIKSIGFGTAATALLQSSGLLMVTMIGLVNANLMNVPQAIMVMLGQEIGTTVTAQIVAFEIGNYRLILVILGWVFLEFFPHRDWRKYGEILMGLGIIFVGMSYMSSALALLIEIPQVANALTVMGQYPLVGVLAGILATAVTQSSTAVTSMVVAMGMSNAIALPGAIGIIFGANIGSCVTGLIASLRLSATARQTSYAQILINVIGVLLFLPFISLFADLVARTSPDLPRQIANAHTIFNVAVSLMLFPFVQQIAQLARKLAPDEPMKRKQKVTAYIDPMQYAVPAVAITEAGRELVRLGEVTAEMIELSCGALLRQDADDAQRVFVLEDEVVDPVTNELENFVNNLLLGELNQAQHKRAFQIKNLLIDLERVGDMAEDIARYALDRIDREIPFTEEALGDLTQLSRFAHTIYTRSLRAFNDNDAALALQVCEAESEFDSLYWQIRDLHIERVEAGLGHPEANVIFTETLRLLERISDHADNLGVSVSRNLTRVKARPQPQPAPLVARPGI
;
A
#
# COMPACT_ATOMS: atom_id res chain seq x y z
N MET A 1 -23.27 -13.59 34.72
CA MET A 1 -23.43 -12.41 33.89
C MET A 1 -22.29 -11.39 34.08
N LEU A 2 -21.94 -10.99 35.32
CA LEU A 2 -20.86 -10.01 35.59
C LEU A 2 -19.50 -10.43 35.06
N GLY A 3 -19.07 -11.69 35.23
CA GLY A 3 -17.79 -12.22 34.73
C GLY A 3 -17.70 -12.19 33.20
N PHE A 4 -18.81 -12.45 32.49
CA PHE A 4 -18.83 -12.37 31.03
C PHE A 4 -18.68 -10.93 30.53
N VAL A 5 -19.33 -9.97 31.20
CA VAL A 5 -19.15 -8.52 30.91
C VAL A 5 -17.72 -8.05 31.18
N GLN A 6 -17.09 -8.58 32.25
CA GLN A 6 -15.69 -8.27 32.55
C GLN A 6 -14.70 -8.84 31.52
N ILE A 7 -14.94 -10.05 30.98
CA ILE A 7 -14.12 -10.61 29.89
C ILE A 7 -14.27 -9.75 28.63
N LEU A 8 -15.49 -9.43 28.22
CA LEU A 8 -15.71 -8.61 27.03
C LEU A 8 -15.17 -7.20 27.21
N GLY A 9 -15.33 -6.60 28.38
CA GLY A 9 -14.77 -5.29 28.72
C GLY A 9 -13.24 -5.31 28.73
N GLY A 10 -12.64 -6.35 29.33
CA GLY A 10 -11.19 -6.57 29.33
C GLY A 10 -10.63 -6.78 27.92
N LEU A 11 -11.35 -7.56 27.08
CA LEU A 11 -10.99 -7.78 25.69
C LEU A 11 -11.11 -6.48 24.87
N ALA A 12 -12.15 -5.69 25.07
CA ALA A 12 -12.30 -4.39 24.41
C ALA A 12 -11.17 -3.43 24.76
N LEU A 13 -10.81 -3.33 26.05
CA LEU A 13 -9.66 -2.53 26.49
C LEU A 13 -8.35 -3.07 25.88
N PHE A 14 -8.15 -4.38 25.87
CA PHE A 14 -6.98 -5.01 25.30
C PHE A 14 -6.85 -4.67 23.80
N LEU A 15 -7.92 -4.84 23.00
CA LEU A 15 -7.93 -4.54 21.57
C LEU A 15 -7.72 -3.04 21.29
N PHE A 16 -8.31 -2.18 22.10
CA PHE A 16 -8.08 -0.74 22.03
C PHE A 16 -6.62 -0.38 22.34
N GLY A 17 -6.05 -1.00 23.37
CA GLY A 17 -4.63 -0.83 23.71
C GLY A 17 -3.69 -1.28 22.59
N ILE A 18 -3.98 -2.42 21.95
CA ILE A 18 -3.23 -2.88 20.75
C ILE A 18 -3.35 -1.87 19.60
N SER A 19 -4.55 -1.39 19.32
CA SER A 19 -4.77 -0.40 18.27
C SER A 19 -3.97 0.88 18.51
N LEU A 20 -3.93 1.36 19.76
CA LEU A 20 -3.17 2.54 20.14
C LEU A 20 -1.66 2.32 20.06
N LEU A 21 -1.19 1.16 20.52
CA LEU A 21 0.21 0.73 20.40
C LEU A 21 0.64 0.65 18.93
N SER A 22 -0.17 -0.01 18.09
CA SER A 22 0.07 -0.16 16.65
C SER A 22 0.13 1.20 15.96
N SER A 23 -0.81 2.11 16.23
CA SER A 23 -0.82 3.47 15.69
C SER A 23 0.44 4.27 16.06
N GLY A 24 0.86 4.20 17.32
CA GLY A 24 2.09 4.86 17.79
C GLY A 24 3.35 4.27 17.14
N MET A 25 3.42 2.95 17.01
CA MET A 25 4.54 2.24 16.35
C MET A 25 4.57 2.51 14.84
N GLU A 26 3.43 2.53 14.17
CA GLU A 26 3.32 2.86 12.75
C GLU A 26 3.79 4.29 12.47
N LYS A 27 3.41 5.26 13.31
CA LYS A 27 3.90 6.65 13.20
C LYS A 27 5.40 6.77 13.44
N LEU A 28 6.00 5.86 14.21
CA LEU A 28 7.47 5.80 14.38
C LEU A 28 8.17 5.21 13.15
N ALA A 29 7.58 4.19 12.55
CA ALA A 29 8.20 3.35 11.53
C ALA A 29 7.81 3.73 10.08
N GLY A 30 6.73 4.52 9.88
CA GLY A 30 5.99 4.66 8.63
C GLY A 30 6.83 4.89 7.36
N ASP A 31 7.76 5.85 7.37
CA ASP A 31 8.59 6.14 6.20
C ASP A 31 9.74 5.13 5.98
N GLN A 32 10.07 4.33 7.00
CA GLN A 32 11.17 3.37 6.94
C GLN A 32 10.74 2.02 6.33
N ILE A 33 9.51 1.59 6.60
CA ILE A 33 8.99 0.29 6.15
C ILE A 33 8.98 0.22 4.63
N GLN A 34 8.55 1.28 3.95
CA GLN A 34 8.53 1.35 2.49
C GLN A 34 9.94 1.30 1.89
N LYS A 35 10.88 2.07 2.45
CA LYS A 35 12.29 2.07 2.00
C LYS A 35 12.98 0.73 2.24
N TRP A 36 12.53 -0.03 3.24
CA TRP A 36 13.04 -1.37 3.52
C TRP A 36 12.47 -2.40 2.56
N LEU A 37 11.20 -2.27 2.17
CA LEU A 37 10.55 -3.18 1.24
C LEU A 37 11.30 -3.25 -0.09
N ASP A 38 11.67 -2.09 -0.67
CA ASP A 38 12.39 -2.00 -1.94
C ASP A 38 13.80 -2.62 -1.90
N ARG A 39 14.43 -2.66 -0.70
CA ARG A 39 15.82 -3.16 -0.53
C ARG A 39 15.93 -4.61 -0.10
N VAL A 40 14.84 -5.18 0.39
CA VAL A 40 14.86 -6.45 1.16
C VAL A 40 14.51 -7.67 0.31
N THR A 41 13.81 -7.49 -0.81
CA THR A 41 13.30 -8.58 -1.65
C THR A 41 14.40 -9.42 -2.33
N ASN A 42 15.65 -8.96 -2.33
CA ASN A 42 16.77 -9.62 -3.03
C ASN A 42 17.54 -10.66 -2.19
N SER A 43 17.23 -10.84 -0.90
CA SER A 43 17.93 -11.80 -0.04
C SER A 43 16.95 -12.51 0.89
N PRO A 44 16.94 -13.87 0.91
CA PRO A 44 16.02 -14.67 1.73
C PRO A 44 16.05 -14.30 3.23
N ILE A 45 17.25 -14.18 3.80
CA ILE A 45 17.41 -13.84 5.22
C ILE A 45 16.92 -12.43 5.52
N LYS A 46 17.15 -11.48 4.61
CA LYS A 46 16.65 -10.10 4.77
C LYS A 46 15.13 -10.05 4.70
N SER A 47 14.51 -10.86 3.83
CA SER A 47 13.05 -10.95 3.72
C SER A 47 12.42 -11.48 5.00
N ILE A 48 12.98 -12.52 5.62
CA ILE A 48 12.54 -13.05 6.93
C ILE A 48 12.73 -11.98 8.01
N GLY A 49 13.92 -11.36 8.08
CA GLY A 49 14.20 -10.29 9.05
C GLY A 49 13.23 -9.09 8.89
N PHE A 50 12.93 -8.71 7.67
CA PHE A 50 11.92 -7.67 7.37
C PHE A 50 10.53 -8.09 7.85
N GLY A 51 10.06 -9.29 7.48
CA GLY A 51 8.76 -9.81 7.92
C GLY A 51 8.63 -9.81 9.44
N THR A 52 9.69 -10.26 10.15
CA THR A 52 9.74 -10.25 11.61
C THR A 52 9.66 -8.84 12.18
N ALA A 53 10.50 -7.92 11.69
CA ALA A 53 10.54 -6.55 12.17
C ALA A 53 9.25 -5.78 11.83
N ALA A 54 8.76 -5.89 10.60
CA ALA A 54 7.55 -5.23 10.16
C ALA A 54 6.33 -5.68 10.99
N THR A 55 6.16 -6.99 11.21
CA THR A 55 5.03 -7.49 12.01
C THR A 55 5.16 -7.11 13.48
N ALA A 56 6.36 -7.18 14.06
CA ALA A 56 6.59 -6.75 15.43
C ALA A 56 6.31 -5.25 15.63
N LEU A 57 6.60 -4.40 14.62
CA LEU A 57 6.34 -2.97 14.64
C LEU A 57 4.87 -2.65 14.38
N LEU A 58 4.30 -3.21 13.31
CA LEU A 58 2.90 -2.96 12.93
C LEU A 58 1.90 -3.62 13.86
N GLN A 59 2.30 -4.63 14.63
CA GLN A 59 1.44 -5.42 15.51
C GLN A 59 0.23 -6.03 14.78
N SER A 60 0.33 -6.17 13.45
CA SER A 60 -0.74 -6.65 12.57
C SER A 60 -0.18 -7.54 11.46
N SER A 61 -0.29 -8.86 11.64
CA SER A 61 0.06 -9.83 10.59
C SER A 61 -0.94 -9.77 9.41
N GLY A 62 -2.21 -9.47 9.69
CA GLY A 62 -3.23 -9.33 8.65
C GLY A 62 -2.92 -8.20 7.68
N LEU A 63 -2.52 -7.03 8.19
CA LEU A 63 -2.13 -5.88 7.36
C LEU A 63 -0.92 -6.21 6.47
N LEU A 64 0.13 -6.82 7.04
CA LEU A 64 1.32 -7.20 6.27
C LEU A 64 0.96 -8.26 5.21
N MET A 65 0.08 -9.22 5.54
CA MET A 65 -0.40 -10.23 4.59
C MET A 65 -1.16 -9.62 3.42
N VAL A 66 -2.10 -8.71 3.68
CA VAL A 66 -2.84 -7.98 2.65
C VAL A 66 -1.90 -7.18 1.76
N THR A 67 -0.89 -6.52 2.36
CA THR A 67 0.15 -5.80 1.63
C THR A 67 0.92 -6.72 0.68
N MET A 68 1.36 -7.90 1.15
CA MET A 68 2.09 -8.86 0.31
C MET A 68 1.21 -9.40 -0.82
N ILE A 69 -0.06 -9.71 -0.54
CA ILE A 69 -1.02 -10.11 -1.57
C ILE A 69 -1.16 -9.01 -2.63
N GLY A 70 -1.26 -7.75 -2.22
CA GLY A 70 -1.32 -6.60 -3.13
C GLY A 70 -0.07 -6.46 -3.99
N LEU A 71 1.13 -6.58 -3.38
CA LEU A 71 2.41 -6.50 -4.10
C LEU A 71 2.60 -7.63 -5.11
N VAL A 72 2.20 -8.85 -4.73
CA VAL A 72 2.24 -10.01 -5.64
C VAL A 72 1.24 -9.84 -6.78
N ASN A 73 0.04 -9.32 -6.49
CA ASN A 73 -0.98 -9.01 -7.49
C ASN A 73 -0.51 -7.94 -8.48
N ALA A 74 0.25 -6.95 -8.02
CA ALA A 74 0.86 -5.90 -8.83
C ALA A 74 2.16 -6.33 -9.56
N ASN A 75 2.57 -7.60 -9.44
CA ASN A 75 3.84 -8.14 -9.96
C ASN A 75 5.12 -7.45 -9.42
N LEU A 76 5.03 -6.77 -8.28
CA LEU A 76 6.16 -6.15 -7.59
C LEU A 76 6.93 -7.14 -6.71
N MET A 77 6.30 -8.28 -6.39
CA MET A 77 6.87 -9.36 -5.59
C MET A 77 6.43 -10.70 -6.19
N ASN A 78 7.30 -11.70 -6.16
CA ASN A 78 6.91 -13.06 -6.53
C ASN A 78 6.46 -13.88 -5.31
N VAL A 79 5.71 -14.98 -5.54
CA VAL A 79 5.17 -15.83 -4.47
C VAL A 79 6.26 -16.37 -3.53
N PRO A 80 7.43 -16.88 -4.00
CA PRO A 80 8.52 -17.29 -3.13
C PRO A 80 9.06 -16.17 -2.23
N GLN A 81 9.16 -14.94 -2.73
CA GLN A 81 9.57 -13.78 -1.92
C GLN A 81 8.54 -13.48 -0.82
N ALA A 82 7.26 -13.50 -1.17
CA ALA A 82 6.18 -13.33 -0.20
C ALA A 82 6.22 -14.41 0.91
N ILE A 83 6.46 -15.68 0.54
CA ILE A 83 6.62 -16.78 1.51
C ILE A 83 7.76 -16.50 2.50
N MET A 84 8.89 -15.99 2.04
CA MET A 84 10.01 -15.67 2.94
C MET A 84 9.65 -14.54 3.93
N VAL A 85 8.92 -13.53 3.47
CA VAL A 85 8.39 -12.48 4.37
C VAL A 85 7.37 -13.05 5.35
N MET A 86 6.49 -13.96 4.90
CA MET A 86 5.51 -14.64 5.76
C MET A 86 6.16 -15.45 6.88
N LEU A 87 7.24 -16.20 6.58
CA LEU A 87 7.97 -16.93 7.60
C LEU A 87 8.50 -15.98 8.69
N GLY A 88 8.98 -14.80 8.31
CA GLY A 88 9.34 -13.75 9.26
C GLY A 88 8.13 -13.16 9.99
N GLN A 89 7.04 -12.94 9.30
CA GLN A 89 5.77 -12.45 9.84
C GLN A 89 5.26 -13.33 11.00
N GLU A 90 5.27 -14.66 10.82
CA GLU A 90 4.86 -15.61 11.85
C GLU A 90 5.73 -15.48 13.12
N ILE A 91 7.03 -15.24 12.96
CA ILE A 91 7.91 -14.96 14.10
C ILE A 91 7.57 -13.63 14.75
N GLY A 92 7.39 -12.56 13.95
CA GLY A 92 7.10 -11.22 14.44
C GLY A 92 5.79 -11.12 15.24
N THR A 93 4.77 -11.91 14.88
CA THR A 93 3.48 -11.98 15.59
C THR A 93 3.66 -12.42 17.05
N THR A 94 4.70 -13.19 17.38
CA THR A 94 4.93 -13.70 18.74
C THR A 94 5.40 -12.62 19.73
N VAL A 95 5.90 -11.49 19.24
CA VAL A 95 6.41 -10.39 20.08
C VAL A 95 5.32 -9.86 21.01
N THR A 96 4.08 -9.75 20.53
CA THR A 96 2.95 -9.31 21.37
C THR A 96 2.70 -10.30 22.52
N ALA A 97 2.71 -11.60 22.24
CA ALA A 97 2.54 -12.61 23.30
C ALA A 97 3.65 -12.52 24.35
N GLN A 98 4.89 -12.26 23.94
CA GLN A 98 6.01 -12.06 24.85
C GLN A 98 5.84 -10.83 25.73
N ILE A 99 5.38 -9.70 25.17
CA ILE A 99 5.10 -8.48 25.92
C ILE A 99 3.98 -8.73 26.94
N VAL A 100 2.89 -9.33 26.49
CA VAL A 100 1.68 -9.56 27.29
C VAL A 100 1.91 -10.55 28.44
N ALA A 101 2.82 -11.52 28.27
CA ALA A 101 3.17 -12.50 29.29
C ALA A 101 4.03 -11.93 30.45
N PHE A 102 4.42 -10.64 30.38
CA PHE A 102 5.07 -10.00 31.53
C PHE A 102 4.03 -9.58 32.56
N GLU A 103 4.19 -10.04 33.78
CA GLU A 103 3.42 -9.58 34.93
C GLU A 103 4.02 -8.27 35.49
N ILE A 104 3.57 -7.12 35.02
CA ILE A 104 4.07 -5.84 35.49
C ILE A 104 3.30 -5.28 36.70
N GLY A 105 2.35 -6.05 37.24
CA GLY A 105 1.60 -5.68 38.45
C GLY A 105 0.97 -4.28 38.36
N ASN A 106 1.16 -3.45 39.39
CA ASN A 106 0.62 -2.10 39.44
C ASN A 106 1.33 -1.07 38.55
N TYR A 107 2.52 -1.41 38.00
CA TYR A 107 3.24 -0.50 37.09
C TYR A 107 2.47 -0.22 35.79
N ARG A 108 1.46 -1.05 35.45
CA ARG A 108 0.56 -0.82 34.31
C ARG A 108 -0.13 0.56 34.35
N LEU A 109 -0.54 1.03 35.56
CA LEU A 109 -1.16 2.33 35.71
C LEU A 109 -0.18 3.49 35.50
N ILE A 110 1.10 3.28 35.83
CA ILE A 110 2.16 4.27 35.56
C ILE A 110 2.31 4.46 34.04
N LEU A 111 2.26 3.38 33.27
CA LEU A 111 2.30 3.47 31.80
C LEU A 111 1.11 4.25 31.25
N VAL A 112 -0.10 4.03 31.77
CA VAL A 112 -1.30 4.79 31.39
C VAL A 112 -1.12 6.27 31.72
N ILE A 113 -0.67 6.60 32.94
CA ILE A 113 -0.46 7.99 33.37
C ILE A 113 0.60 8.67 32.50
N LEU A 114 1.74 8.05 32.29
CA LEU A 114 2.80 8.59 31.44
C LEU A 114 2.30 8.78 30.00
N GLY A 115 1.61 7.78 29.45
CA GLY A 115 1.01 7.88 28.12
C GLY A 115 0.06 9.07 28.01
N TRP A 116 -0.83 9.24 29.00
CA TRP A 116 -1.75 10.38 29.05
C TRP A 116 -1.02 11.72 29.14
N VAL A 117 0.01 11.82 30.00
CA VAL A 117 0.83 13.03 30.12
C VAL A 117 1.47 13.40 28.79
N PHE A 118 2.02 12.43 28.04
CA PHE A 118 2.62 12.69 26.74
C PHE A 118 1.58 13.12 25.70
N LEU A 119 0.37 12.55 25.73
CA LEU A 119 -0.71 12.91 24.81
C LEU A 119 -1.27 14.30 25.04
N GLU A 120 -1.41 14.71 26.33
CA GLU A 120 -2.09 15.95 26.71
C GLU A 120 -1.13 17.14 26.80
N PHE A 121 0.04 16.96 27.40
CA PHE A 121 0.95 18.07 27.71
C PHE A 121 2.07 18.26 26.68
N PHE A 122 2.29 17.33 25.76
CA PHE A 122 3.28 17.46 24.70
C PHE A 122 2.63 17.47 23.31
N PRO A 123 2.07 18.62 22.87
CA PRO A 123 1.29 18.73 21.63
C PRO A 123 2.13 18.55 20.35
N HIS A 124 3.46 18.52 20.45
CA HIS A 124 4.33 18.31 19.31
C HIS A 124 4.15 16.88 18.76
N ARG A 125 3.89 16.78 17.47
CA ARG A 125 3.60 15.53 16.74
C ARG A 125 4.63 14.41 17.02
N ASP A 126 5.88 14.77 17.28
CA ASP A 126 6.96 13.81 17.56
C ASP A 126 6.85 13.13 18.93
N TRP A 127 6.27 13.77 19.93
CA TRP A 127 6.11 13.18 21.26
C TRP A 127 4.80 12.41 21.42
N ARG A 128 3.78 12.75 20.66
CA ARG A 128 2.46 12.13 20.72
C ARG A 128 2.50 10.63 20.41
N LYS A 129 3.35 10.20 19.45
CA LYS A 129 3.55 8.79 19.14
C LYS A 129 4.06 7.97 20.33
N TYR A 130 4.96 8.53 21.16
CA TYR A 130 5.41 7.87 22.40
C TYR A 130 4.30 7.80 23.44
N GLY A 131 3.45 8.81 23.52
CA GLY A 131 2.24 8.81 24.34
C GLY A 131 1.27 7.68 23.96
N GLU A 132 1.01 7.50 22.67
CA GLU A 132 0.17 6.39 22.14
C GLU A 132 0.76 5.02 22.48
N ILE A 133 2.08 4.84 22.34
CA ILE A 133 2.77 3.58 22.69
C ILE A 133 2.64 3.28 24.19
N LEU A 134 2.96 4.23 25.07
CA LEU A 134 2.91 4.04 26.51
C LEU A 134 1.48 3.81 27.01
N MET A 135 0.54 4.60 26.53
CA MET A 135 -0.89 4.46 26.82
C MET A 135 -1.39 3.09 26.35
N GLY A 136 -1.08 2.72 25.09
CA GLY A 136 -1.45 1.43 24.52
C GLY A 136 -0.95 0.25 25.36
N LEU A 137 0.34 0.24 25.71
CA LEU A 137 0.92 -0.78 26.59
C LEU A 137 0.22 -0.84 27.94
N GLY A 138 -0.02 0.31 28.58
CA GLY A 138 -0.71 0.37 29.87
C GLY A 138 -2.12 -0.20 29.80
N ILE A 139 -2.89 0.17 28.78
CA ILE A 139 -4.27 -0.30 28.56
C ILE A 139 -4.31 -1.80 28.22
N ILE A 140 -3.33 -2.32 27.45
CA ILE A 140 -3.17 -3.77 27.19
C ILE A 140 -3.10 -4.53 28.53
N PHE A 141 -2.20 -4.13 29.44
CA PHE A 141 -2.05 -4.80 30.73
C PHE A 141 -3.25 -4.64 31.67
N VAL A 142 -3.96 -3.51 31.61
CA VAL A 142 -5.23 -3.32 32.32
C VAL A 142 -6.28 -4.29 31.79
N GLY A 143 -6.47 -4.38 30.48
CA GLY A 143 -7.42 -5.30 29.85
C GLY A 143 -7.10 -6.77 30.18
N MET A 144 -5.82 -7.16 30.14
CA MET A 144 -5.35 -8.49 30.55
C MET A 144 -5.71 -8.83 31.98
N SER A 145 -5.50 -7.88 32.90
CA SER A 145 -5.83 -8.10 34.31
C SER A 145 -7.34 -8.31 34.53
N TYR A 146 -8.20 -7.53 33.81
CA TYR A 146 -9.65 -7.73 33.88
C TYR A 146 -10.06 -9.09 33.32
N MET A 147 -9.49 -9.51 32.18
CA MET A 147 -9.76 -10.82 31.60
C MET A 147 -9.34 -11.95 32.54
N SER A 148 -8.11 -11.90 33.09
CA SER A 148 -7.60 -12.93 33.99
C SER A 148 -8.45 -13.04 35.26
N SER A 149 -8.81 -11.92 35.88
CA SER A 149 -9.68 -11.92 37.09
C SER A 149 -11.06 -12.48 36.81
N ALA A 150 -11.66 -12.17 35.65
CA ALA A 150 -12.95 -12.71 35.25
C ALA A 150 -12.92 -14.20 34.93
N LEU A 151 -11.83 -14.67 34.28
CA LEU A 151 -11.61 -16.10 34.00
C LEU A 151 -11.47 -16.91 35.29
N ALA A 152 -10.77 -16.39 36.29
CA ALA A 152 -10.68 -17.02 37.60
C ALA A 152 -12.05 -17.29 38.25
N LEU A 153 -13.00 -16.36 38.07
CA LEU A 153 -14.39 -16.54 38.53
C LEU A 153 -15.19 -17.54 37.67
N LEU A 154 -14.92 -17.60 36.37
CA LEU A 154 -15.67 -18.49 35.45
C LEU A 154 -15.24 -19.96 35.59
N ILE A 155 -14.02 -20.25 36.02
CA ILE A 155 -13.57 -21.63 36.28
C ILE A 155 -14.37 -22.28 37.41
N GLU A 156 -14.95 -21.51 38.33
CA GLU A 156 -15.84 -22.06 39.36
C GLU A 156 -17.14 -22.67 38.80
N ILE A 157 -17.46 -22.34 37.53
CA ILE A 157 -18.60 -22.90 36.83
C ILE A 157 -18.23 -24.31 36.27
N PRO A 158 -18.86 -25.40 36.70
CA PRO A 158 -18.45 -26.75 36.31
C PRO A 158 -18.41 -27.00 34.79
N GLN A 159 -19.32 -26.40 34.02
CA GLN A 159 -19.38 -26.53 32.57
C GLN A 159 -18.16 -25.91 31.91
N VAL A 160 -17.70 -24.75 32.42
CA VAL A 160 -16.52 -24.05 31.90
C VAL A 160 -15.26 -24.84 32.27
N ALA A 161 -15.14 -25.26 33.53
CA ALA A 161 -14.00 -26.08 33.99
C ALA A 161 -13.89 -27.38 33.18
N ASN A 162 -15.01 -28.08 32.92
CA ASN A 162 -15.01 -29.27 32.10
C ASN A 162 -14.57 -29.00 30.66
N ALA A 163 -15.05 -27.92 30.02
CA ALA A 163 -14.64 -27.55 28.67
C ALA A 163 -13.13 -27.30 28.57
N LEU A 164 -12.56 -26.57 29.54
CA LEU A 164 -11.13 -26.29 29.59
C LEU A 164 -10.30 -27.55 29.88
N THR A 165 -10.81 -28.47 30.73
CA THR A 165 -10.19 -29.76 30.99
C THR A 165 -10.18 -30.64 29.72
N VAL A 166 -11.27 -30.68 28.98
CA VAL A 166 -11.35 -31.39 27.68
C VAL A 166 -10.34 -30.83 26.69
N MET A 167 -10.19 -29.52 26.60
CA MET A 167 -9.18 -28.89 25.74
C MET A 167 -7.75 -29.28 26.16
N GLY A 168 -7.49 -29.41 27.46
CA GLY A 168 -6.21 -29.89 27.97
C GLY A 168 -5.92 -31.35 27.65
N GLN A 169 -6.94 -32.23 27.75
CA GLN A 169 -6.84 -33.67 27.46
C GLN A 169 -6.82 -33.99 25.96
N TYR A 170 -7.55 -33.22 25.17
CA TYR A 170 -7.69 -33.40 23.72
C TYR A 170 -7.21 -32.14 22.97
N PRO A 171 -5.89 -31.99 22.74
CA PRO A 171 -5.33 -30.80 22.11
C PRO A 171 -5.94 -30.43 20.76
N LEU A 172 -6.46 -31.41 20.02
CA LEU A 172 -7.18 -31.18 18.76
C LEU A 172 -8.44 -30.32 18.95
N VAL A 173 -9.13 -30.47 20.10
CA VAL A 173 -10.28 -29.63 20.46
C VAL A 173 -9.81 -28.18 20.67
N GLY A 174 -8.66 -28.01 21.31
CA GLY A 174 -8.01 -26.70 21.44
C GLY A 174 -7.68 -26.08 20.09
N VAL A 175 -7.12 -26.87 19.15
CA VAL A 175 -6.84 -26.40 17.78
C VAL A 175 -8.12 -25.92 17.09
N LEU A 176 -9.19 -26.70 17.11
CA LEU A 176 -10.47 -26.30 16.50
C LEU A 176 -11.06 -25.05 17.15
N ALA A 177 -11.00 -24.95 18.48
CA ALA A 177 -11.43 -23.75 19.21
C ALA A 177 -10.61 -22.51 18.81
N GLY A 178 -9.28 -22.66 18.69
CA GLY A 178 -8.40 -21.59 18.24
C GLY A 178 -8.68 -21.12 16.80
N ILE A 179 -8.91 -22.08 15.89
CA ILE A 179 -9.29 -21.75 14.49
C ILE A 179 -10.58 -20.92 14.47
N LEU A 180 -11.64 -21.42 15.14
CA LEU A 180 -12.94 -20.75 15.16
C LEU A 180 -12.86 -19.38 15.83
N ALA A 181 -12.20 -19.28 17.01
CA ALA A 181 -12.05 -18.03 17.72
C ALA A 181 -11.32 -16.98 16.87
N THR A 182 -10.23 -17.38 16.19
CA THR A 182 -9.44 -16.45 15.35
C THR A 182 -10.15 -16.11 14.05
N ALA A 183 -10.85 -17.06 13.43
CA ALA A 183 -11.63 -16.78 12.22
C ALA A 183 -12.77 -15.78 12.49
N VAL A 184 -13.41 -15.85 13.65
CA VAL A 184 -14.49 -14.93 14.06
C VAL A 184 -13.92 -13.57 14.46
N THR A 185 -12.87 -13.53 15.29
CA THR A 185 -12.27 -12.28 15.79
C THR A 185 -11.35 -11.61 14.76
N GLN A 186 -10.92 -12.35 13.73
CA GLN A 186 -9.90 -11.94 12.75
C GLN A 186 -8.59 -11.48 13.39
N SER A 187 -8.30 -11.92 14.62
CA SER A 187 -7.12 -11.53 15.39
C SER A 187 -6.52 -12.69 16.19
N SER A 188 -5.47 -13.30 15.65
CA SER A 188 -4.71 -14.34 16.37
C SER A 188 -4.04 -13.76 17.63
N THR A 189 -3.64 -12.49 17.60
CA THR A 189 -3.06 -11.79 18.74
C THR A 189 -4.06 -11.68 19.89
N ALA A 190 -5.33 -11.37 19.61
CA ALA A 190 -6.39 -11.32 20.62
C ALA A 190 -6.62 -12.69 21.26
N VAL A 191 -6.71 -13.75 20.44
CA VAL A 191 -6.90 -15.13 20.92
C VAL A 191 -5.71 -15.60 21.73
N THR A 192 -4.49 -15.40 21.25
CA THR A 192 -3.25 -15.77 21.99
C THR A 192 -3.15 -15.03 23.32
N SER A 193 -3.50 -13.74 23.36
CA SER A 193 -3.49 -12.97 24.59
C SER A 193 -4.56 -13.43 25.59
N MET A 194 -5.73 -13.84 25.10
CA MET A 194 -6.75 -14.48 25.94
C MET A 194 -6.22 -15.79 26.55
N VAL A 195 -5.49 -16.60 25.76
CA VAL A 195 -4.86 -17.83 26.26
C VAL A 195 -3.78 -17.52 27.32
N VAL A 196 -3.00 -16.46 27.14
CA VAL A 196 -2.05 -15.99 28.17
C VAL A 196 -2.80 -15.55 29.43
N ALA A 197 -3.93 -14.84 29.32
CA ALA A 197 -4.77 -14.47 30.46
C ALA A 197 -5.36 -15.71 31.18
N MET A 198 -5.73 -16.76 30.43
CA MET A 198 -6.12 -18.05 31.00
C MET A 198 -4.97 -18.71 31.75
N GLY A 199 -3.74 -18.55 31.27
CA GLY A 199 -2.53 -18.98 31.97
C GLY A 199 -2.30 -18.22 33.27
N MET A 200 -2.52 -16.90 33.29
CA MET A 200 -2.40 -16.06 34.51
C MET A 200 -3.39 -16.47 35.61
N SER A 201 -4.56 -16.95 35.23
CA SER A 201 -5.58 -17.44 36.18
C SER A 201 -5.51 -18.94 36.46
N ASN A 202 -4.49 -19.63 35.90
CA ASN A 202 -4.37 -21.11 35.92
C ASN A 202 -5.63 -21.83 35.38
N ALA A 203 -6.35 -21.18 34.45
CA ALA A 203 -7.59 -21.67 33.89
C ALA A 203 -7.41 -22.81 32.88
N ILE A 204 -6.23 -22.96 32.31
CA ILE A 204 -5.94 -23.93 31.25
C ILE A 204 -4.60 -24.64 31.50
N ALA A 205 -4.53 -25.93 31.15
CA ALA A 205 -3.27 -26.64 31.12
C ALA A 205 -2.42 -26.29 29.88
N LEU A 206 -1.09 -26.34 29.99
CA LEU A 206 -0.16 -25.95 28.93
C LEU A 206 -0.42 -26.66 27.58
N PRO A 207 -0.70 -27.99 27.49
CA PRO A 207 -1.01 -28.65 26.21
C PRO A 207 -2.26 -28.10 25.52
N GLY A 208 -3.31 -27.79 26.31
CA GLY A 208 -4.53 -27.16 25.78
C GLY A 208 -4.29 -25.74 25.27
N ALA A 209 -3.49 -24.95 26.01
CA ALA A 209 -3.08 -23.61 25.59
C ALA A 209 -2.31 -23.64 24.26
N ILE A 210 -1.35 -24.57 24.12
CA ILE A 210 -0.60 -24.79 22.89
C ILE A 210 -1.53 -25.18 21.75
N GLY A 211 -2.51 -26.06 21.99
CA GLY A 211 -3.52 -26.44 20.99
C GLY A 211 -4.28 -25.22 20.45
N ILE A 212 -4.76 -24.33 21.34
CA ILE A 212 -5.47 -23.12 20.93
C ILE A 212 -4.56 -22.18 20.12
N ILE A 213 -3.28 -22.02 20.51
CA ILE A 213 -2.29 -21.21 19.77
C ILE A 213 -2.08 -21.78 18.37
N PHE A 214 -1.92 -23.08 18.22
CA PHE A 214 -1.80 -23.75 16.91
C PHE A 214 -3.03 -23.46 16.04
N GLY A 215 -4.23 -23.55 16.65
CA GLY A 215 -5.47 -23.19 15.97
C GLY A 215 -5.53 -21.72 15.59
N ALA A 216 -5.07 -20.82 16.45
CA ALA A 216 -5.05 -19.39 16.19
C ALA A 216 -4.16 -19.03 14.98
N ASN A 217 -3.03 -19.70 14.81
CA ASN A 217 -2.17 -19.53 13.65
C ASN A 217 -2.89 -19.96 12.36
N ILE A 218 -3.55 -21.11 12.32
CA ILE A 218 -4.34 -21.52 11.15
C ILE A 218 -5.51 -20.55 10.90
N GLY A 219 -6.23 -20.14 11.97
CA GLY A 219 -7.37 -19.23 11.85
C GLY A 219 -7.01 -17.86 11.30
N SER A 220 -5.77 -17.38 11.53
CA SER A 220 -5.27 -16.09 10.99
C SER A 220 -5.22 -16.05 9.45
N CYS A 221 -5.13 -17.22 8.81
CA CYS A 221 -5.08 -17.32 7.35
C CYS A 221 -6.41 -16.91 6.68
N VAL A 222 -7.53 -16.89 7.42
CA VAL A 222 -8.85 -16.51 6.89
C VAL A 222 -8.83 -15.08 6.34
N THR A 223 -8.11 -14.15 6.98
CA THR A 223 -7.98 -12.77 6.52
C THR A 223 -7.35 -12.70 5.13
N GLY A 224 -6.20 -13.35 4.93
CA GLY A 224 -5.54 -13.42 3.62
C GLY A 224 -6.37 -14.16 2.57
N LEU A 225 -7.08 -15.22 2.98
CA LEU A 225 -7.95 -15.97 2.07
C LEU A 225 -9.07 -15.07 1.54
N ILE A 226 -9.80 -14.38 2.42
CA ILE A 226 -10.89 -13.46 2.02
C ILE A 226 -10.33 -12.35 1.12
N ALA A 227 -9.20 -11.79 1.49
CA ALA A 227 -8.55 -10.72 0.75
C ALA A 227 -8.17 -11.12 -0.69
N SER A 228 -7.79 -12.39 -0.91
CA SER A 228 -7.32 -12.88 -2.22
C SER A 228 -8.41 -13.42 -3.16
N LEU A 229 -9.66 -13.62 -2.68
CA LEU A 229 -10.72 -14.34 -3.41
C LEU A 229 -11.04 -13.77 -4.80
N ARG A 230 -10.94 -12.44 -4.96
CA ARG A 230 -11.28 -11.73 -6.20
C ARG A 230 -10.07 -11.25 -6.99
N LEU A 231 -8.86 -11.66 -6.58
CA LEU A 231 -7.61 -11.22 -7.16
C LEU A 231 -7.02 -12.26 -8.12
N SER A 232 -5.83 -11.94 -8.67
CA SER A 232 -5.08 -12.80 -9.58
C SER A 232 -4.78 -14.19 -8.99
N ALA A 233 -4.46 -15.15 -9.84
CA ALA A 233 -4.03 -16.47 -9.40
C ALA A 233 -2.81 -16.41 -8.47
N THR A 234 -1.84 -15.54 -8.77
CA THR A 234 -0.65 -15.33 -7.94
C THR A 234 -0.97 -14.76 -6.56
N ALA A 235 -1.96 -13.86 -6.45
CA ALA A 235 -2.47 -13.37 -5.18
C ALA A 235 -3.14 -14.48 -4.36
N ARG A 236 -3.96 -15.33 -4.99
CA ARG A 236 -4.57 -16.53 -4.36
C ARG A 236 -3.50 -17.54 -3.94
N GLN A 237 -2.48 -17.78 -4.78
CA GLN A 237 -1.32 -18.64 -4.43
C GLN A 237 -0.61 -18.14 -3.18
N THR A 238 -0.46 -16.82 -3.04
CA THR A 238 0.15 -16.20 -1.86
C THR A 238 -0.65 -16.51 -0.58
N SER A 239 -1.97 -16.42 -0.64
CA SER A 239 -2.85 -16.77 0.47
C SER A 239 -2.82 -18.26 0.80
N TYR A 240 -2.86 -19.14 -0.21
CA TYR A 240 -2.72 -20.58 0.01
C TYR A 240 -1.37 -20.97 0.58
N ALA A 241 -0.29 -20.26 0.22
CA ALA A 241 1.02 -20.49 0.80
C ALA A 241 1.03 -20.24 2.32
N GLN A 242 0.36 -19.20 2.81
CA GLN A 242 0.21 -18.95 4.25
C GLN A 242 -0.56 -20.09 4.94
N ILE A 243 -1.67 -20.55 4.35
CA ILE A 243 -2.43 -21.69 4.86
C ILE A 243 -1.54 -22.93 4.95
N LEU A 244 -0.76 -23.22 3.89
CA LEU A 244 0.16 -24.36 3.86
C LEU A 244 1.22 -24.27 4.95
N ILE A 245 1.84 -23.11 5.16
CA ILE A 245 2.84 -22.89 6.21
C ILE A 245 2.25 -23.23 7.58
N ASN A 246 1.08 -22.67 7.91
CA ASN A 246 0.46 -22.84 9.22
C ASN A 246 -0.07 -24.25 9.42
N VAL A 247 -0.73 -24.82 8.41
CA VAL A 247 -1.27 -26.21 8.50
C VAL A 247 -0.14 -27.22 8.60
N ILE A 248 0.89 -27.14 7.76
CA ILE A 248 2.05 -28.03 7.81
C ILE A 248 2.76 -27.87 9.17
N GLY A 249 2.98 -26.65 9.63
CA GLY A 249 3.59 -26.38 10.92
C GLY A 249 2.82 -27.06 12.07
N VAL A 250 1.51 -26.89 12.11
CA VAL A 250 0.66 -27.53 13.13
C VAL A 250 0.69 -29.06 13.01
N LEU A 251 0.59 -29.62 11.81
CA LEU A 251 0.63 -31.06 11.59
C LEU A 251 1.96 -31.70 12.02
N LEU A 252 3.08 -30.97 11.89
CA LEU A 252 4.38 -31.45 12.34
C LEU A 252 4.51 -31.48 13.87
N PHE A 253 3.89 -30.52 14.58
CA PHE A 253 4.03 -30.42 16.03
C PHE A 253 2.89 -31.10 16.81
N LEU A 254 1.71 -31.22 16.23
CA LEU A 254 0.51 -31.76 16.91
C LEU A 254 0.71 -33.19 17.47
N PRO A 255 1.32 -34.15 16.76
CA PRO A 255 1.57 -35.49 17.30
C PRO A 255 2.53 -35.49 18.51
N PHE A 256 3.37 -34.48 18.64
CA PHE A 256 4.39 -34.35 19.69
C PHE A 256 4.04 -33.26 20.69
N ILE A 257 2.78 -32.84 20.79
CA ILE A 257 2.39 -31.68 21.60
C ILE A 257 2.71 -31.86 23.08
N SER A 258 2.60 -33.07 23.63
CA SER A 258 2.97 -33.38 25.04
C SER A 258 4.48 -33.22 25.26
N LEU A 259 5.29 -33.77 24.37
CA LEU A 259 6.75 -33.61 24.43
C LEU A 259 7.14 -32.15 24.28
N PHE A 260 6.50 -31.43 23.38
CA PHE A 260 6.71 -30.00 23.17
C PHE A 260 6.33 -29.19 24.42
N ALA A 261 5.18 -29.51 25.04
CA ALA A 261 4.75 -28.89 26.29
C ALA A 261 5.76 -29.12 27.43
N ASP A 262 6.28 -30.36 27.56
CA ASP A 262 7.31 -30.69 28.57
C ASP A 262 8.61 -29.91 28.34
N LEU A 263 9.02 -29.70 27.09
CA LEU A 263 10.19 -28.88 26.76
C LEU A 263 9.95 -27.40 27.09
N VAL A 264 8.79 -26.88 26.72
CA VAL A 264 8.43 -25.48 27.00
C VAL A 264 8.26 -25.22 28.49
N ALA A 265 7.72 -26.17 29.27
CA ALA A 265 7.59 -26.06 30.73
C ALA A 265 8.93 -25.81 31.44
N ARG A 266 10.04 -26.24 30.83
CA ARG A 266 11.40 -26.01 31.39
C ARG A 266 11.92 -24.59 31.12
N THR A 267 11.26 -23.80 30.28
CA THR A 267 11.72 -22.46 29.88
C THR A 267 11.37 -21.36 30.89
N SER A 268 10.37 -21.59 31.74
CA SER A 268 9.95 -20.65 32.80
C SER A 268 9.17 -21.39 33.89
N PRO A 269 9.18 -20.90 35.15
CA PRO A 269 8.27 -21.39 36.19
C PRO A 269 6.81 -20.94 35.99
N ASP A 270 6.56 -19.84 35.23
CA ASP A 270 5.27 -19.19 35.12
C ASP A 270 4.53 -19.65 33.87
N LEU A 271 3.30 -20.13 34.02
CA LEU A 271 2.48 -20.66 32.93
C LEU A 271 2.23 -19.61 31.81
N PRO A 272 1.94 -18.35 32.09
CA PRO A 272 1.79 -17.32 31.04
C PRO A 272 3.02 -17.18 30.16
N ARG A 273 4.22 -17.24 30.81
CA ARG A 273 5.49 -17.18 30.11
C ARG A 273 5.76 -18.43 29.29
N GLN A 274 5.44 -19.61 29.82
CA GLN A 274 5.51 -20.86 29.06
C GLN A 274 4.63 -20.80 27.80
N ILE A 275 3.41 -20.26 27.90
CA ILE A 275 2.48 -20.10 26.78
C ILE A 275 3.07 -19.18 25.71
N ALA A 276 3.63 -18.03 26.09
CA ALA A 276 4.28 -17.11 25.16
C ALA A 276 5.53 -17.73 24.52
N ASN A 277 6.34 -18.46 25.31
CA ASN A 277 7.51 -19.18 24.82
C ASN A 277 7.11 -20.29 23.84
N ALA A 278 6.03 -21.02 24.12
CA ALA A 278 5.50 -22.03 23.19
C ALA A 278 5.18 -21.40 21.83
N HIS A 279 4.49 -20.26 21.81
CA HIS A 279 4.16 -19.53 20.60
C HIS A 279 5.41 -19.13 19.81
N THR A 280 6.40 -18.56 20.50
CA THR A 280 7.66 -18.13 19.86
C THR A 280 8.48 -19.30 19.34
N ILE A 281 8.71 -20.33 20.17
CA ILE A 281 9.52 -21.50 19.79
C ILE A 281 8.87 -22.24 18.62
N PHE A 282 7.54 -22.41 18.64
CA PHE A 282 6.80 -23.02 17.55
C PHE A 282 7.00 -22.26 16.24
N ASN A 283 6.73 -20.95 16.19
CA ASN A 283 6.83 -20.16 14.97
C ASN A 283 8.27 -20.05 14.45
N VAL A 284 9.26 -19.91 15.33
CA VAL A 284 10.67 -19.94 14.95
C VAL A 284 11.05 -21.30 14.37
N ALA A 285 10.69 -22.39 15.05
CA ALA A 285 11.00 -23.74 14.58
C ALA A 285 10.34 -24.05 13.24
N VAL A 286 9.04 -23.75 13.07
CA VAL A 286 8.32 -23.93 11.81
C VAL A 286 8.97 -23.12 10.70
N SER A 287 9.30 -21.85 10.95
CA SER A 287 9.93 -20.97 9.96
C SER A 287 11.29 -21.51 9.53
N LEU A 288 12.12 -21.98 10.48
CA LEU A 288 13.43 -22.59 10.16
C LEU A 288 13.28 -23.92 9.40
N MET A 289 12.31 -24.75 9.78
CA MET A 289 12.06 -26.05 9.13
C MET A 289 11.52 -25.87 7.72
N LEU A 290 10.64 -24.89 7.48
CA LEU A 290 9.99 -24.66 6.17
C LEU A 290 10.83 -23.78 5.24
N PHE A 291 11.80 -23.03 5.76
CA PHE A 291 12.67 -22.17 4.94
C PHE A 291 13.32 -22.87 3.75
N PRO A 292 13.91 -24.11 3.86
CA PRO A 292 14.46 -24.82 2.71
C PRO A 292 13.41 -25.22 1.67
N PHE A 293 12.14 -25.26 2.04
CA PHE A 293 11.02 -25.76 1.24
C PHE A 293 10.18 -24.65 0.63
N VAL A 294 10.63 -23.39 0.63
CA VAL A 294 9.90 -22.23 0.09
C VAL A 294 9.44 -22.47 -1.36
N GLN A 295 10.30 -23.04 -2.20
CA GLN A 295 9.96 -23.31 -3.60
C GLN A 295 8.90 -24.41 -3.75
N GLN A 296 8.96 -25.45 -2.91
CA GLN A 296 7.99 -26.54 -2.90
C GLN A 296 6.62 -26.06 -2.40
N ILE A 297 6.62 -25.18 -1.37
CA ILE A 297 5.39 -24.55 -0.88
C ILE A 297 4.77 -23.68 -1.97
N ALA A 298 5.57 -22.87 -2.68
CA ALA A 298 5.09 -22.07 -3.80
C ALA A 298 4.51 -22.93 -4.94
N GLN A 299 5.17 -24.05 -5.29
CA GLN A 299 4.66 -25.00 -6.28
C GLN A 299 3.35 -25.65 -5.84
N LEU A 300 3.22 -26.02 -4.56
CA LEU A 300 1.99 -26.60 -4.02
C LEU A 300 0.86 -25.56 -4.01
N ALA A 301 1.14 -24.32 -3.61
CA ALA A 301 0.19 -23.22 -3.67
C ALA A 301 -0.29 -22.95 -5.10
N ARG A 302 0.62 -23.04 -6.10
CA ARG A 302 0.26 -22.94 -7.53
C ARG A 302 -0.65 -24.09 -7.99
N LYS A 303 -0.48 -25.31 -7.47
CA LYS A 303 -1.40 -26.42 -7.76
C LYS A 303 -2.78 -26.23 -7.18
N LEU A 304 -2.88 -25.59 -6.00
CA LEU A 304 -4.16 -25.28 -5.34
C LEU A 304 -4.89 -24.10 -5.99
N ALA A 305 -4.15 -23.14 -6.54
CA ALA A 305 -4.70 -22.05 -7.35
C ALA A 305 -3.98 -22.03 -8.71
N PRO A 306 -4.37 -22.90 -9.64
CA PRO A 306 -3.77 -22.94 -10.96
C PRO A 306 -3.90 -21.58 -11.66
N ASP A 307 -2.90 -21.23 -12.44
CA ASP A 307 -3.00 -20.09 -13.34
C ASP A 307 -4.09 -20.43 -14.37
N GLU A 308 -5.30 -19.97 -14.12
CA GLU A 308 -6.34 -20.06 -15.15
C GLU A 308 -5.86 -19.23 -16.34
N PRO A 309 -6.01 -19.74 -17.60
CA PRO A 309 -5.90 -18.88 -18.75
C PRO A 309 -6.99 -17.82 -18.57
N MET A 310 -6.60 -16.64 -18.09
CA MET A 310 -7.52 -15.57 -17.86
C MET A 310 -8.30 -15.29 -19.15
N LYS A 311 -9.61 -15.57 -19.16
CA LYS A 311 -10.53 -14.64 -19.83
C LYS A 311 -10.40 -13.34 -19.04
N ARG A 312 -9.44 -12.52 -19.43
CA ARG A 312 -9.31 -11.15 -18.95
C ARG A 312 -10.67 -10.48 -19.20
N LYS A 313 -11.48 -10.26 -18.16
CA LYS A 313 -12.09 -8.94 -18.10
C LYS A 313 -10.89 -8.02 -18.08
N GLN A 314 -10.68 -7.30 -19.17
CA GLN A 314 -9.57 -6.37 -19.28
C GLN A 314 -9.63 -5.49 -18.04
N LYS A 315 -8.71 -5.71 -17.09
CA LYS A 315 -8.50 -4.76 -16.03
C LYS A 315 -7.95 -3.55 -16.76
N VAL A 316 -8.73 -2.52 -16.84
CA VAL A 316 -8.40 -1.32 -17.62
C VAL A 316 -7.13 -0.68 -17.07
N THR A 317 -6.94 -0.77 -15.74
CA THR A 317 -5.75 -0.32 -15.02
C THR A 317 -4.76 -1.46 -14.80
N ALA A 318 -3.45 -1.18 -14.93
CA ALA A 318 -2.39 -2.17 -14.78
C ALA A 318 -1.83 -2.24 -13.34
N TYR A 319 -1.75 -1.10 -12.66
CA TYR A 319 -1.01 -0.95 -11.41
C TYR A 319 -1.87 -0.75 -10.17
N ILE A 320 -3.04 -0.10 -10.28
CA ILE A 320 -3.89 0.22 -9.12
C ILE A 320 -4.83 -0.94 -8.75
N ASP A 321 -5.04 -1.10 -7.43
CA ASP A 321 -5.96 -2.08 -6.86
C ASP A 321 -6.54 -1.56 -5.53
N PRO A 322 -7.87 -1.66 -5.28
CA PRO A 322 -8.49 -1.21 -4.03
C PRO A 322 -7.86 -1.76 -2.74
N MET A 323 -7.22 -2.93 -2.80
CA MET A 323 -6.53 -3.50 -1.65
C MET A 323 -5.32 -2.69 -1.20
N GLN A 324 -4.72 -1.90 -2.10
CA GLN A 324 -3.57 -1.05 -1.80
C GLN A 324 -3.93 0.11 -0.85
N TYR A 325 -5.23 0.42 -0.64
CA TYR A 325 -5.65 1.41 0.37
C TYR A 325 -5.18 1.08 1.78
N ALA A 326 -4.97 -0.19 2.08
CA ALA A 326 -4.41 -0.64 3.36
C ALA A 326 -2.98 -0.11 3.59
N VAL A 327 -2.24 0.23 2.53
CA VAL A 327 -0.88 0.77 2.60
C VAL A 327 -0.78 1.99 1.68
N PRO A 328 -1.17 3.18 2.19
CA PRO A 328 -1.28 4.40 1.40
C PRO A 328 -0.03 4.75 0.58
N ALA A 329 1.15 4.46 1.10
CA ALA A 329 2.41 4.71 0.40
C ALA A 329 2.55 3.87 -0.88
N VAL A 330 2.15 2.59 -0.83
CA VAL A 330 2.12 1.70 -2.01
C VAL A 330 1.05 2.18 -2.99
N ALA A 331 -0.16 2.47 -2.49
CA ALA A 331 -1.25 2.96 -3.31
C ALA A 331 -0.89 4.22 -4.11
N ILE A 332 -0.20 5.18 -3.47
CA ILE A 332 0.27 6.42 -4.13
C ILE A 332 1.34 6.12 -5.18
N THR A 333 2.25 5.20 -4.90
CA THR A 333 3.31 4.83 -5.85
C THR A 333 2.71 4.17 -7.08
N GLU A 334 1.79 3.23 -6.90
CA GLU A 334 1.13 2.53 -8.01
C GLU A 334 0.18 3.44 -8.79
N ALA A 335 -0.53 4.36 -8.11
CA ALA A 335 -1.29 5.42 -8.79
C ALA A 335 -0.38 6.32 -9.65
N GLY A 336 0.83 6.63 -9.17
CA GLY A 336 1.82 7.37 -9.95
C GLY A 336 2.29 6.61 -11.19
N ARG A 337 2.49 5.30 -11.09
CA ARG A 337 2.84 4.43 -12.23
C ARG A 337 1.70 4.34 -13.26
N GLU A 338 0.46 4.23 -12.78
CA GLU A 338 -0.71 4.21 -13.65
C GLU A 338 -0.86 5.53 -14.39
N LEU A 339 -0.60 6.65 -13.71
CA LEU A 339 -0.58 7.99 -14.33
C LEU A 339 0.47 8.08 -15.44
N VAL A 340 1.69 7.56 -15.22
CA VAL A 340 2.76 7.55 -16.24
C VAL A 340 2.35 6.68 -17.43
N ARG A 341 1.78 5.49 -17.19
CA ARG A 341 1.27 4.61 -18.27
C ARG A 341 0.19 5.30 -19.09
N LEU A 342 -0.74 6.03 -18.45
CA LEU A 342 -1.74 6.82 -19.14
C LEU A 342 -1.08 7.91 -20.01
N GLY A 343 -0.07 8.60 -19.46
CA GLY A 343 0.70 9.60 -20.18
C GLY A 343 1.46 9.02 -21.39
N GLU A 344 1.97 7.79 -21.31
CA GLU A 344 2.58 7.13 -22.46
C GLU A 344 1.57 6.83 -23.58
N VAL A 345 0.34 6.44 -23.22
CA VAL A 345 -0.74 6.25 -24.19
C VAL A 345 -1.15 7.58 -24.85
N THR A 346 -1.31 8.65 -24.08
CA THR A 346 -1.63 9.97 -24.67
C THR A 346 -0.48 10.53 -25.49
N ALA A 347 0.79 10.18 -25.18
CA ALA A 347 1.94 10.50 -26.07
C ALA A 347 1.85 9.74 -27.41
N GLU A 348 1.48 8.44 -27.39
CA GLU A 348 1.21 7.68 -28.63
C GLU A 348 0.09 8.32 -29.43
N MET A 349 -0.98 8.79 -28.77
CA MET A 349 -2.11 9.47 -29.44
C MET A 349 -1.68 10.78 -30.10
N ILE A 350 -0.80 11.59 -29.49
CA ILE A 350 -0.23 12.79 -30.12
C ILE A 350 0.54 12.41 -31.40
N GLU A 351 1.37 11.37 -31.33
CA GLU A 351 2.16 10.93 -32.49
C GLU A 351 1.26 10.43 -33.62
N LEU A 352 0.26 9.59 -33.31
CA LEU A 352 -0.69 9.04 -34.28
C LEU A 352 -1.57 10.14 -34.90
N SER A 353 -2.15 11.03 -34.10
CA SER A 353 -3.06 12.08 -34.59
C SER A 353 -2.34 13.08 -35.48
N CYS A 354 -1.16 13.54 -35.07
CA CYS A 354 -0.34 14.43 -35.90
C CYS A 354 0.16 13.69 -37.16
N GLY A 355 0.54 12.43 -37.03
CA GLY A 355 0.92 11.58 -38.17
C GLY A 355 -0.20 11.41 -39.16
N ALA A 356 -1.41 11.13 -38.69
CA ALA A 356 -2.61 11.00 -39.50
C ALA A 356 -2.92 12.31 -40.26
N LEU A 357 -2.85 13.45 -39.58
CA LEU A 357 -3.08 14.75 -40.18
C LEU A 357 -2.05 15.08 -41.27
N LEU A 358 -0.78 14.80 -41.04
CA LEU A 358 0.32 15.12 -41.95
C LEU A 358 0.37 14.18 -43.16
N ARG A 359 0.18 12.87 -42.95
CA ARG A 359 0.29 11.83 -44.01
C ARG A 359 -1.02 11.44 -44.65
N GLN A 360 -2.16 11.96 -44.19
CA GLN A 360 -3.50 11.55 -44.56
C GLN A 360 -3.75 10.04 -44.33
N ASP A 361 -3.41 9.58 -43.13
CA ASP A 361 -3.58 8.18 -42.73
C ASP A 361 -4.83 8.02 -41.85
N ALA A 362 -5.90 7.46 -42.44
CA ALA A 362 -7.15 7.24 -41.73
C ALA A 362 -7.07 6.16 -40.67
N ASP A 363 -6.19 5.16 -40.84
CA ASP A 363 -6.03 4.07 -39.85
C ASP A 363 -5.38 4.58 -38.57
N ASP A 364 -4.36 5.45 -38.69
CA ASP A 364 -3.75 6.13 -37.55
C ASP A 364 -4.76 7.03 -36.82
N ALA A 365 -5.59 7.78 -37.55
CA ALA A 365 -6.66 8.60 -36.96
C ALA A 365 -7.68 7.73 -36.20
N GLN A 366 -8.13 6.63 -36.80
CA GLN A 366 -9.10 5.72 -36.19
C GLN A 366 -8.53 5.05 -34.92
N ARG A 367 -7.24 4.76 -34.90
CA ARG A 367 -6.56 4.18 -33.75
C ARG A 367 -6.56 5.14 -32.55
N VAL A 368 -6.49 6.45 -32.75
CA VAL A 368 -6.59 7.45 -31.69
C VAL A 368 -7.93 7.33 -30.96
N PHE A 369 -9.06 7.27 -31.70
CA PHE A 369 -10.39 7.10 -31.10
C PHE A 369 -10.52 5.81 -30.30
N VAL A 370 -9.94 4.71 -30.80
CA VAL A 370 -9.92 3.44 -30.06
C VAL A 370 -9.11 3.54 -28.76
N LEU A 371 -7.98 4.24 -28.77
CA LEU A 371 -7.18 4.45 -27.56
C LEU A 371 -7.90 5.33 -26.55
N GLU A 372 -8.64 6.36 -27.01
CA GLU A 372 -9.47 7.20 -26.14
C GLU A 372 -10.56 6.38 -25.46
N ASP A 373 -11.42 5.74 -26.25
CA ASP A 373 -12.59 5.01 -25.76
C ASP A 373 -12.24 3.77 -24.91
N GLU A 374 -11.20 3.02 -25.29
CA GLU A 374 -10.88 1.74 -24.65
C GLU A 374 -9.83 1.85 -23.55
N VAL A 375 -9.01 2.92 -23.53
CA VAL A 375 -7.89 3.04 -22.58
C VAL A 375 -7.95 4.34 -21.78
N VAL A 376 -7.96 5.52 -22.45
CA VAL A 376 -7.80 6.81 -21.72
C VAL A 376 -8.98 7.07 -20.81
N ASP A 377 -10.19 7.10 -21.33
CA ASP A 377 -11.41 7.34 -20.57
C ASP A 377 -11.61 6.34 -19.42
N PRO A 378 -11.56 5.02 -19.64
CA PRO A 378 -11.75 4.04 -18.58
C PRO A 378 -10.65 4.08 -17.52
N VAL A 379 -9.37 4.30 -17.89
CA VAL A 379 -8.25 4.39 -16.94
C VAL A 379 -8.36 5.67 -16.12
N THR A 380 -8.68 6.80 -16.74
CA THR A 380 -8.89 8.08 -16.07
C THR A 380 -9.97 7.97 -15.00
N ASN A 381 -11.14 7.43 -15.35
CA ASN A 381 -12.25 7.22 -14.42
C ASN A 381 -11.87 6.30 -13.24
N GLU A 382 -11.16 5.20 -13.51
CA GLU A 382 -10.78 4.25 -12.46
C GLU A 382 -9.67 4.82 -11.56
N LEU A 383 -8.68 5.51 -12.12
CA LEU A 383 -7.60 6.15 -11.38
C LEU A 383 -8.12 7.34 -10.54
N GLU A 384 -9.04 8.14 -11.08
CA GLU A 384 -9.66 9.23 -10.33
C GLU A 384 -10.42 8.71 -9.10
N ASN A 385 -11.26 7.68 -9.29
CA ASN A 385 -11.98 7.04 -8.20
C ASN A 385 -11.03 6.45 -7.17
N PHE A 386 -9.94 5.82 -7.62
CA PHE A 386 -8.92 5.26 -6.75
C PHE A 386 -8.25 6.34 -5.89
N VAL A 387 -7.80 7.44 -6.50
CA VAL A 387 -7.15 8.54 -5.78
C VAL A 387 -8.13 9.28 -4.85
N ASN A 388 -9.39 9.47 -5.27
CA ASN A 388 -10.43 10.06 -4.42
C ASN A 388 -10.67 9.22 -3.16
N ASN A 389 -10.79 7.90 -3.28
CA ASN A 389 -10.96 7.01 -2.13
C ASN A 389 -9.72 7.01 -1.23
N LEU A 390 -8.53 7.10 -1.81
CA LEU A 390 -7.28 7.21 -1.06
C LEU A 390 -7.23 8.51 -0.23
N LEU A 391 -7.69 9.63 -0.79
CA LEU A 391 -7.74 10.93 -0.13
C LEU A 391 -8.74 10.98 1.04
N LEU A 392 -9.75 10.10 1.07
CA LEU A 392 -10.69 9.95 2.19
C LEU A 392 -10.08 9.17 3.37
N GLY A 393 -8.98 8.45 3.16
CA GLY A 393 -8.28 7.69 4.18
C GLY A 393 -7.34 8.52 5.06
N GLU A 394 -6.71 7.87 6.03
CA GLU A 394 -5.71 8.52 6.90
C GLU A 394 -4.36 8.62 6.19
N LEU A 395 -4.07 9.77 5.60
CA LEU A 395 -2.83 10.09 4.94
C LEU A 395 -1.97 11.04 5.77
N ASN A 396 -0.65 10.85 5.76
CA ASN A 396 0.25 11.88 6.26
C ASN A 396 0.33 13.05 5.26
N GLN A 397 0.91 14.19 5.69
CA GLN A 397 0.95 15.41 4.87
C GLN A 397 1.69 15.24 3.52
N ALA A 398 2.74 14.43 3.48
CA ALA A 398 3.49 14.17 2.25
C ALA A 398 2.69 13.28 1.29
N GLN A 399 2.04 12.24 1.82
CA GLN A 399 1.15 11.35 1.08
C GLN A 399 -0.04 12.11 0.51
N HIS A 400 -0.70 12.94 1.33
CA HIS A 400 -1.82 13.76 0.89
C HIS A 400 -1.41 14.69 -0.27
N LYS A 401 -0.24 15.35 -0.13
CA LYS A 401 0.30 16.22 -1.19
C LYS A 401 0.56 15.44 -2.49
N ARG A 402 1.15 14.23 -2.40
CA ARG A 402 1.45 13.43 -3.59
C ARG A 402 0.19 12.88 -4.26
N ALA A 403 -0.79 12.41 -3.48
CA ALA A 403 -2.09 11.97 -4.01
C ALA A 403 -2.82 13.13 -4.73
N PHE A 404 -2.81 14.31 -4.14
CA PHE A 404 -3.40 15.51 -4.76
C PHE A 404 -2.66 15.93 -6.05
N GLN A 405 -1.34 15.78 -6.08
CA GLN A 405 -0.55 16.00 -7.29
C GLN A 405 -0.96 15.05 -8.41
N ILE A 406 -1.08 13.75 -8.12
CA ILE A 406 -1.52 12.74 -9.09
C ILE A 406 -2.91 13.10 -9.63
N LYS A 407 -3.86 13.47 -8.73
CA LYS A 407 -5.20 13.87 -9.13
C LYS A 407 -5.21 15.06 -10.10
N ASN A 408 -4.41 16.09 -9.83
CA ASN A 408 -4.35 17.25 -10.70
C ASN A 408 -3.73 16.93 -12.07
N LEU A 409 -2.65 16.15 -12.06
CA LEU A 409 -1.98 15.76 -13.30
C LEU A 409 -2.82 14.81 -14.15
N LEU A 410 -3.72 14.02 -13.53
CA LEU A 410 -4.66 13.17 -14.26
C LEU A 410 -5.56 13.99 -15.19
N ILE A 411 -6.02 15.16 -14.71
CA ILE A 411 -6.84 16.09 -15.50
C ILE A 411 -6.03 16.65 -16.68
N ASP A 412 -4.74 16.94 -16.46
CA ASP A 412 -3.88 17.43 -17.54
C ASP A 412 -3.68 16.36 -18.63
N LEU A 413 -3.50 15.09 -18.24
CA LEU A 413 -3.31 13.97 -19.18
C LEU A 413 -4.58 13.63 -19.98
N GLU A 414 -5.75 13.64 -19.35
CA GLU A 414 -7.04 13.48 -20.01
C GLU A 414 -7.22 14.56 -21.10
N ARG A 415 -6.98 15.82 -20.75
CA ARG A 415 -7.07 16.92 -21.72
C ARG A 415 -6.11 16.79 -22.89
N VAL A 416 -4.93 16.20 -22.66
CA VAL A 416 -3.98 15.91 -23.76
C VAL A 416 -4.55 14.81 -24.66
N GLY A 417 -5.21 13.79 -24.12
CA GLY A 417 -5.94 12.78 -24.88
C GLY A 417 -7.04 13.42 -25.76
N ASP A 418 -7.91 14.23 -25.16
CA ASP A 418 -8.98 14.99 -25.87
C ASP A 418 -8.41 15.81 -27.04
N MET A 419 -7.28 16.50 -26.81
CA MET A 419 -6.64 17.30 -27.86
C MET A 419 -6.07 16.46 -28.98
N ALA A 420 -5.50 15.31 -28.67
CA ALA A 420 -5.02 14.37 -29.68
C ALA A 420 -6.19 13.78 -30.49
N GLU A 421 -7.34 13.50 -29.83
CA GLU A 421 -8.58 13.09 -30.51
C GLU A 421 -9.09 14.18 -31.45
N ASP A 422 -9.10 15.46 -31.02
CA ASP A 422 -9.51 16.59 -31.89
C ASP A 422 -8.59 16.71 -33.10
N ILE A 423 -7.27 16.54 -32.97
CA ILE A 423 -6.33 16.53 -34.11
C ILE A 423 -6.64 15.36 -35.06
N ALA A 424 -6.95 14.17 -34.51
CA ALA A 424 -7.34 13.02 -35.34
C ALA A 424 -8.65 13.26 -36.10
N ARG A 425 -9.59 13.97 -35.48
CA ARG A 425 -10.85 14.39 -36.15
C ARG A 425 -10.57 15.34 -37.31
N TYR A 426 -9.69 16.32 -37.14
CA TYR A 426 -9.23 17.18 -38.22
C TYR A 426 -8.48 16.42 -39.33
N ALA A 427 -7.77 15.36 -38.98
CA ALA A 427 -7.12 14.49 -39.94
C ALA A 427 -8.17 13.78 -40.84
N LEU A 428 -9.25 13.22 -40.25
CA LEU A 428 -10.34 12.61 -41.01
C LEU A 428 -11.07 13.63 -41.89
N ASP A 429 -11.39 14.82 -41.36
CA ASP A 429 -12.00 15.88 -42.14
C ASP A 429 -11.14 16.28 -43.35
N ARG A 430 -9.81 16.35 -43.17
CA ARG A 430 -8.86 16.61 -44.24
C ARG A 430 -8.87 15.53 -45.32
N ILE A 431 -8.94 14.25 -44.90
CA ILE A 431 -8.98 13.10 -45.79
C ILE A 431 -10.30 13.05 -46.57
N ASP A 432 -11.44 13.11 -45.87
CA ASP A 432 -12.77 12.95 -46.45
C ASP A 432 -13.12 14.05 -47.46
N ARG A 433 -12.61 15.27 -47.24
CA ARG A 433 -12.84 16.43 -48.10
C ARG A 433 -11.68 16.72 -49.05
N GLU A 434 -10.65 15.89 -49.09
CA GLU A 434 -9.46 16.06 -49.92
C GLU A 434 -8.82 17.46 -49.77
N ILE A 435 -8.76 18.02 -48.52
CA ILE A 435 -8.30 19.37 -48.27
C ILE A 435 -6.77 19.46 -48.44
N PRO A 436 -6.27 20.29 -49.42
CA PRO A 436 -4.85 20.37 -49.70
C PRO A 436 -4.14 21.28 -48.68
N PHE A 437 -3.01 20.85 -48.15
CA PHE A 437 -2.07 21.68 -47.39
C PHE A 437 -0.90 22.06 -48.29
N THR A 438 -0.33 23.26 -48.07
CA THR A 438 0.91 23.66 -48.71
C THR A 438 2.12 22.96 -48.07
N GLU A 439 3.24 22.84 -48.81
CA GLU A 439 4.46 22.21 -48.27
C GLU A 439 4.97 22.95 -47.04
N GLU A 440 4.87 24.28 -47.02
CA GLU A 440 5.26 25.10 -45.88
C GLU A 440 4.39 24.79 -44.63
N ALA A 441 3.06 24.69 -44.80
CA ALA A 441 2.15 24.37 -43.71
C ALA A 441 2.42 22.97 -43.15
N LEU A 442 2.73 21.99 -44.00
CA LEU A 442 3.14 20.65 -43.57
C LEU A 442 4.48 20.67 -42.83
N GLY A 443 5.43 21.48 -43.29
CA GLY A 443 6.73 21.67 -42.63
C GLY A 443 6.59 22.25 -41.22
N ASP A 444 5.80 23.33 -41.12
CA ASP A 444 5.54 24.03 -39.86
C ASP A 444 4.86 23.11 -38.83
N LEU A 445 3.78 22.40 -39.23
CA LEU A 445 3.10 21.45 -38.35
C LEU A 445 4.00 20.26 -37.96
N THR A 446 4.84 19.77 -38.88
CA THR A 446 5.79 18.69 -38.59
C THR A 446 6.81 19.12 -37.53
N GLN A 447 7.29 20.35 -37.61
CA GLN A 447 8.25 20.88 -36.63
C GLN A 447 7.59 21.01 -35.25
N LEU A 448 6.43 21.64 -35.17
CA LEU A 448 5.73 21.88 -33.90
C LEU A 448 5.24 20.59 -33.26
N SER A 449 4.67 19.66 -34.02
CA SER A 449 4.19 18.38 -33.47
C SER A 449 5.32 17.54 -32.86
N ARG A 450 6.49 17.47 -33.50
CA ARG A 450 7.66 16.81 -32.94
C ARG A 450 8.17 17.49 -31.68
N PHE A 451 8.11 18.81 -31.63
CA PHE A 451 8.56 19.55 -30.48
C PHE A 451 7.61 19.35 -29.30
N ALA A 452 6.30 19.50 -29.49
CA ALA A 452 5.27 19.23 -28.49
C ALA A 452 5.38 17.81 -27.93
N HIS A 453 5.45 16.79 -28.79
CA HIS A 453 5.65 15.39 -28.37
C HIS A 453 6.94 15.19 -27.57
N THR A 454 8.03 15.86 -27.96
CA THR A 454 9.31 15.76 -27.24
C THR A 454 9.23 16.39 -25.85
N ILE A 455 8.62 17.56 -25.70
CA ILE A 455 8.42 18.22 -24.41
C ILE A 455 7.54 17.35 -23.52
N TYR A 456 6.41 16.86 -24.06
CA TYR A 456 5.46 16.02 -23.32
C TYR A 456 6.09 14.73 -22.82
N THR A 457 6.82 13.99 -23.65
CA THR A 457 7.49 12.75 -23.22
C THR A 457 8.61 13.00 -22.20
N ARG A 458 9.33 14.13 -22.30
CA ARG A 458 10.30 14.53 -21.28
C ARG A 458 9.64 14.88 -19.95
N SER A 459 8.48 15.53 -19.96
CA SER A 459 7.74 15.87 -18.75
C SER A 459 7.25 14.63 -18.01
N LEU A 460 6.77 13.60 -18.72
CA LEU A 460 6.41 12.30 -18.15
C LEU A 460 7.62 11.61 -17.50
N ARG A 461 8.77 11.63 -18.17
CA ARG A 461 10.01 11.07 -17.60
C ARG A 461 10.46 11.83 -16.37
N ALA A 462 10.40 13.16 -16.38
CA ALA A 462 10.73 13.98 -15.22
C ALA A 462 9.82 13.66 -14.02
N PHE A 463 8.53 13.41 -14.26
CA PHE A 463 7.59 13.00 -13.22
C PHE A 463 7.86 11.59 -12.70
N ASN A 464 8.11 10.62 -13.59
CA ASN A 464 8.41 9.23 -13.24
C ASN A 464 9.66 9.11 -12.37
N ASP A 465 10.74 9.77 -12.80
CA ASP A 465 12.05 9.69 -12.15
C ASP A 465 12.20 10.71 -11.01
N ASN A 466 11.19 11.56 -10.82
CA ASN A 466 11.21 12.71 -9.88
C ASN A 466 12.45 13.59 -10.08
N ASP A 467 12.81 13.83 -11.35
CA ASP A 467 14.01 14.56 -11.77
C ASP A 467 13.72 16.07 -11.96
N ALA A 468 14.18 16.88 -10.99
CA ALA A 468 14.02 18.32 -11.02
C ALA A 468 14.83 19.02 -12.11
N ALA A 469 15.98 18.49 -12.48
CA ALA A 469 16.81 19.11 -13.52
C ALA A 469 16.14 18.93 -14.88
N LEU A 470 15.63 17.74 -15.16
CA LEU A 470 14.84 17.49 -16.36
C LEU A 470 13.54 18.29 -16.38
N ALA A 471 12.87 18.44 -15.22
CA ALA A 471 11.66 19.26 -15.08
C ALA A 471 11.90 20.74 -15.42
N LEU A 472 13.02 21.30 -15.01
CA LEU A 472 13.40 22.68 -15.37
C LEU A 472 13.68 22.82 -16.87
N GLN A 473 14.33 21.83 -17.49
CA GLN A 473 14.56 21.81 -18.94
C GLN A 473 13.24 21.73 -19.73
N VAL A 474 12.22 21.07 -19.20
CA VAL A 474 10.85 21.05 -19.79
C VAL A 474 10.27 22.45 -19.79
N CYS A 475 10.32 23.19 -18.68
CA CYS A 475 9.81 24.55 -18.59
C CYS A 475 10.60 25.54 -19.50
N GLU A 476 11.90 25.34 -19.67
CA GLU A 476 12.71 26.13 -20.61
C GLU A 476 12.31 25.82 -22.07
N ALA A 477 12.11 24.54 -22.41
CA ALA A 477 11.73 24.10 -23.74
C ALA A 477 10.30 24.57 -24.13
N GLU A 478 9.39 24.71 -23.16
CA GLU A 478 8.06 25.28 -23.38
C GLU A 478 8.15 26.75 -23.82
N SER A 479 8.99 27.57 -23.19
CA SER A 479 9.21 28.96 -23.60
C SER A 479 9.83 29.08 -25.00
N GLU A 480 10.65 28.11 -25.42
CA GLU A 480 11.16 28.02 -26.80
C GLU A 480 10.03 27.61 -27.76
N PHE A 481 9.16 26.69 -27.32
CA PHE A 481 7.97 26.27 -28.10
C PHE A 481 7.05 27.46 -28.35
N ASP A 482 6.73 28.25 -27.33
CA ASP A 482 5.93 29.46 -27.44
C ASP A 482 6.48 30.44 -28.48
N SER A 483 7.77 30.67 -28.43
CA SER A 483 8.44 31.55 -29.39
C SER A 483 8.27 31.04 -30.83
N LEU A 484 8.41 29.74 -31.06
CA LEU A 484 8.22 29.08 -32.35
C LEU A 484 6.76 29.11 -32.79
N TYR A 485 5.83 28.86 -31.87
CA TYR A 485 4.39 28.93 -32.11
C TYR A 485 3.98 30.32 -32.66
N TRP A 486 4.39 31.39 -31.98
CA TRP A 486 4.09 32.75 -32.41
C TRP A 486 4.70 33.08 -33.79
N GLN A 487 5.93 32.66 -34.04
CA GLN A 487 6.60 32.85 -35.34
C GLN A 487 5.82 32.14 -36.47
N ILE A 488 5.46 30.87 -36.28
CA ILE A 488 4.73 30.09 -37.29
C ILE A 488 3.33 30.65 -37.51
N ARG A 489 2.65 31.09 -36.44
CA ARG A 489 1.34 31.72 -36.52
C ARG A 489 1.38 33.00 -37.34
N ASP A 490 2.33 33.88 -37.08
CA ASP A 490 2.45 35.14 -37.79
C ASP A 490 2.78 34.92 -39.29
N LEU A 491 3.70 34.00 -39.61
CA LEU A 491 3.96 33.57 -40.98
C LEU A 491 2.73 32.98 -41.68
N HIS A 492 1.90 32.24 -40.94
CA HIS A 492 0.66 31.68 -41.48
C HIS A 492 -0.34 32.81 -41.79
N ILE A 493 -0.49 33.80 -40.91
CA ILE A 493 -1.37 34.96 -41.15
C ILE A 493 -0.93 35.71 -42.41
N GLU A 494 0.37 35.98 -42.62
CA GLU A 494 0.89 36.61 -43.83
C GLU A 494 0.57 35.80 -45.07
N ARG A 495 0.65 34.45 -45.03
CA ARG A 495 0.26 33.58 -46.14
C ARG A 495 -1.24 33.68 -46.47
N VAL A 496 -2.08 33.72 -45.44
CA VAL A 496 -3.55 33.88 -45.60
C VAL A 496 -3.89 35.24 -46.21
N GLU A 497 -3.28 36.32 -45.75
CA GLU A 497 -3.46 37.68 -46.27
C GLU A 497 -3.00 37.81 -47.74
N ALA A 498 -1.95 37.07 -48.10
CA ALA A 498 -1.49 36.98 -49.49
C ALA A 498 -2.38 36.11 -50.38
N GLY A 499 -3.47 35.54 -49.84
CA GLY A 499 -4.40 34.68 -50.58
C GLY A 499 -3.82 33.29 -50.89
N LEU A 500 -2.80 32.87 -50.17
CA LEU A 500 -2.17 31.55 -50.31
C LEU A 500 -2.87 30.52 -49.43
N GLY A 501 -3.14 29.34 -49.97
CA GLY A 501 -3.75 28.22 -49.28
C GLY A 501 -5.28 28.14 -49.41
N HIS A 502 -5.80 26.96 -49.05
CA HIS A 502 -7.26 26.68 -49.09
C HIS A 502 -7.91 27.17 -47.79
N PRO A 503 -9.10 27.83 -47.85
CA PRO A 503 -9.74 28.36 -46.63
C PRO A 503 -9.97 27.33 -45.52
N GLU A 504 -10.42 26.13 -45.86
CA GLU A 504 -10.64 25.05 -44.89
C GLU A 504 -9.31 24.51 -44.33
N ALA A 505 -8.26 24.46 -45.14
CA ALA A 505 -6.91 24.11 -44.68
C ALA A 505 -6.38 25.10 -43.64
N ASN A 506 -6.65 26.40 -43.82
CA ASN A 506 -6.25 27.46 -42.89
C ASN A 506 -6.94 27.29 -41.52
N VAL A 507 -8.21 26.85 -41.50
CA VAL A 507 -8.94 26.58 -40.25
C VAL A 507 -8.32 25.38 -39.53
N ILE A 508 -8.13 24.26 -40.22
CA ILE A 508 -7.52 23.03 -39.63
C ILE A 508 -6.11 23.33 -39.12
N PHE A 509 -5.32 24.07 -39.90
CA PHE A 509 -3.97 24.47 -39.50
C PHE A 509 -3.99 25.29 -38.22
N THR A 510 -4.82 26.33 -38.14
CA THR A 510 -4.86 27.22 -36.96
C THR A 510 -5.35 26.48 -35.71
N GLU A 511 -6.37 25.64 -35.86
CA GLU A 511 -6.87 24.85 -34.71
C GLU A 511 -5.86 23.82 -34.26
N THR A 512 -5.18 23.11 -35.19
CA THR A 512 -4.10 22.17 -34.83
C THR A 512 -2.95 22.89 -34.12
N LEU A 513 -2.57 24.08 -34.60
CA LEU A 513 -1.54 24.90 -33.99
C LEU A 513 -1.89 25.21 -32.52
N ARG A 514 -3.13 25.63 -32.25
CA ARG A 514 -3.66 25.96 -30.93
C ARG A 514 -3.68 24.73 -30.00
N LEU A 515 -4.05 23.55 -30.55
CA LEU A 515 -4.04 22.31 -29.76
C LEU A 515 -2.61 21.89 -29.36
N LEU A 516 -1.63 22.04 -30.26
CA LEU A 516 -0.22 21.74 -29.96
C LEU A 516 0.36 22.66 -28.90
N GLU A 517 -0.01 23.95 -28.90
CA GLU A 517 0.39 24.91 -27.87
C GLU A 517 -0.21 24.48 -26.50
N ARG A 518 -1.48 24.13 -26.43
CA ARG A 518 -2.10 23.65 -25.18
C ARG A 518 -1.50 22.32 -24.69
N ILE A 519 -1.09 21.41 -25.58
CA ILE A 519 -0.36 20.20 -25.21
C ILE A 519 0.98 20.56 -24.57
N SER A 520 1.68 21.57 -25.11
CA SER A 520 2.93 22.09 -24.51
C SER A 520 2.71 22.69 -23.12
N ASP A 521 1.64 23.47 -22.94
CA ASP A 521 1.23 24.02 -21.63
C ASP A 521 0.99 22.92 -20.58
N HIS A 522 0.28 21.84 -20.96
CA HIS A 522 0.06 20.71 -20.06
C HIS A 522 1.35 19.96 -19.74
N ALA A 523 2.30 19.88 -20.66
CA ALA A 523 3.63 19.33 -20.40
C ALA A 523 4.41 20.20 -19.40
N ASP A 524 4.31 21.53 -19.48
CA ASP A 524 4.90 22.45 -18.48
C ASP A 524 4.27 22.24 -17.09
N ASN A 525 2.94 22.08 -17.00
CA ASN A 525 2.25 21.77 -15.75
C ASN A 525 2.84 20.53 -15.05
N LEU A 526 3.17 19.47 -15.81
CA LEU A 526 3.86 18.30 -15.29
C LEU A 526 5.26 18.67 -14.76
N GLY A 527 6.05 19.44 -15.53
CA GLY A 527 7.37 19.91 -15.16
C GLY A 527 7.34 20.76 -13.88
N VAL A 528 6.47 21.76 -13.84
CA VAL A 528 6.29 22.64 -12.67
C VAL A 528 5.85 21.84 -11.44
N SER A 529 5.04 20.82 -11.59
CA SER A 529 4.58 19.97 -10.47
C SER A 529 5.74 19.22 -9.79
N VAL A 530 6.75 18.84 -10.57
CA VAL A 530 7.98 18.19 -10.07
C VAL A 530 8.94 19.21 -9.46
N SER A 531 9.20 20.33 -10.14
CA SER A 531 10.16 21.37 -9.70
C SER A 531 9.73 22.03 -8.39
N ARG A 532 8.45 22.38 -8.21
CA ARG A 532 7.90 22.99 -6.96
C ARG A 532 7.98 22.06 -5.74
N ASN A 533 8.00 20.76 -5.92
CA ASN A 533 8.16 19.83 -4.82
C ASN A 533 9.58 19.89 -4.20
N LEU A 534 10.59 20.22 -4.97
CA LEU A 534 11.99 20.23 -4.55
C LEU A 534 12.45 21.61 -4.05
N THR A 535 11.94 22.71 -4.60
CA THR A 535 12.26 24.07 -4.11
C THR A 535 11.73 24.31 -2.70
N ARG A 536 10.58 23.73 -2.30
CA ARG A 536 10.07 23.81 -0.92
C ARG A 536 10.83 22.95 0.08
N VAL A 537 11.53 21.90 -0.36
CA VAL A 537 12.42 21.10 0.52
C VAL A 537 13.71 21.84 0.83
N LYS A 538 14.20 22.69 -0.10
CA LYS A 538 15.42 23.52 0.10
C LYS A 538 15.16 24.84 0.84
N ALA A 539 13.93 25.35 0.85
CA ALA A 539 13.54 26.57 1.55
C ALA A 539 12.94 26.27 2.94
N ARG A 540 13.70 25.62 3.84
CA ARG A 540 13.49 25.84 5.28
C ARG A 540 14.16 27.18 5.61
N PRO A 541 13.43 28.20 6.08
CA PRO A 541 14.08 29.41 6.54
C PRO A 541 14.95 29.05 7.74
N GLN A 542 16.23 29.39 7.67
CA GLN A 542 17.05 29.49 8.88
C GLN A 542 16.38 30.50 9.81
N PRO A 543 16.27 30.23 11.12
CA PRO A 543 15.74 31.21 12.06
C PRO A 543 16.61 32.46 11.96
N GLN A 544 16.00 33.58 11.56
CA GLN A 544 16.65 34.89 11.65
C GLN A 544 17.00 35.12 13.11
N PRO A 545 18.25 35.55 13.42
CA PRO A 545 18.60 35.95 14.77
C PRO A 545 17.68 37.12 15.17
N ALA A 546 17.10 37.01 16.36
CA ALA A 546 16.24 38.05 16.92
C ALA A 546 16.94 39.41 16.89
N PRO A 547 16.28 40.53 16.52
CA PRO A 547 16.88 41.83 16.54
C PRO A 547 17.28 42.19 17.99
N LEU A 548 18.53 42.55 18.17
CA LEU A 548 19.07 43.09 19.41
C LEU A 548 18.23 44.32 19.82
N VAL A 549 17.39 44.16 20.82
CA VAL A 549 16.70 45.28 21.46
C VAL A 549 17.77 46.11 22.15
N ALA A 550 18.07 47.30 21.61
CA ALA A 550 18.89 48.31 22.26
C ALA A 550 18.22 48.70 23.61
N ARG A 551 18.92 48.44 24.70
CA ARG A 551 18.52 48.99 26.03
C ARG A 551 18.69 50.52 25.95
N PRO A 552 17.64 51.30 26.30
CA PRO A 552 17.85 52.71 26.58
C PRO A 552 18.65 52.85 27.88
N GLY A 553 19.70 53.65 27.82
CA GLY A 553 20.50 53.98 28.98
C GLY A 553 19.76 54.92 29.94
N ILE A 554 20.24 54.88 31.16
CA ILE A 554 20.12 55.60 32.43
C ILE A 554 19.33 54.80 33.46
#